data_86e5e8e9c80075f44bb27ed71c41b9c1
#
_entry.id   86e5e8e9c80075f44bb27ed71c41b9c1
#
_cell.length_a   1.000
_cell.length_b   1.000
_cell.length_c   1.000
_cell.angle_alpha   90.00
_cell.angle_beta   90.00
_cell.angle_gamma   90.00
#
_symmetry.space_group_name_H-M   'P 1'
#
loop_
_entity.id
_entity.type
_entity.pdbx_description
1 polymer ?
#
loop_
_entity_poly.entity_id
_entity_poly.type
_entity_poly.pdbx_seq_one_letter_code
_entity_poly.pdbx_strand_id
1 'polypeptide(L)'
;MQLSHLRYLVATAEQGSVSKAAAKVHVAQPSVSRQLRQLERDLGVPLFERGAGRLVLNRTGRALLPGARAVLAAADALHEAAAFHRNGRIEHLTIAAPTVTLTDIVSPFVATMSPDDPIVDVLGADGLDPVEMLHAGADLAIGTRRPPAPYAARHLATLPVWAYVPNDDPWAARKRLTIDELVSRPLVALPATFTAREALDAAVVGNGGSFSALVEAANGTIAQALAASGRGVAVVSDDPRFDLIPLTIDIGGEALAVHLTATWDPRGVAATTLASVGNRLAEWIAHAYE
;
A
#
# COMPACT_ATOMS: atom_id res chain seq x y z
N MET A 1 -28.75 15.09 1.56
CA MET A 1 -27.78 14.02 1.19
C MET A 1 -27.81 12.92 2.24
N GLN A 2 -27.73 11.64 1.85
CA GLN A 2 -27.72 10.46 2.73
C GLN A 2 -26.50 9.60 2.40
N LEU A 3 -26.00 8.80 3.35
CA LEU A 3 -24.87 7.87 3.12
C LEU A 3 -25.15 6.87 2.00
N SER A 4 -26.40 6.40 1.87
CA SER A 4 -26.81 5.54 0.75
C SER A 4 -26.56 6.17 -0.63
N HIS A 5 -26.71 7.48 -0.76
CA HIS A 5 -26.42 8.20 -2.01
C HIS A 5 -24.91 8.11 -2.36
N LEU A 6 -24.05 8.26 -1.35
CA LEU A 6 -22.60 8.14 -1.51
C LEU A 6 -22.19 6.70 -1.84
N ARG A 7 -22.79 5.69 -1.18
CA ARG A 7 -22.58 4.27 -1.51
C ARG A 7 -22.94 3.98 -2.97
N TYR A 8 -24.05 4.53 -3.48
CA TYR A 8 -24.44 4.34 -4.88
C TYR A 8 -23.50 5.07 -5.84
N LEU A 9 -22.98 6.25 -5.48
CA LEU A 9 -21.96 6.96 -6.24
C LEU A 9 -20.69 6.11 -6.38
N VAL A 10 -20.14 5.64 -5.26
CA VAL A 10 -18.92 4.82 -5.23
C VAL A 10 -19.14 3.51 -6.01
N ALA A 11 -20.21 2.77 -5.72
CA ALA A 11 -20.51 1.53 -6.43
C ALA A 11 -20.66 1.72 -7.93
N THR A 12 -21.28 2.82 -8.37
CA THR A 12 -21.46 3.13 -9.81
C THR A 12 -20.13 3.51 -10.45
N ALA A 13 -19.27 4.25 -9.75
CA ALA A 13 -17.92 4.59 -10.20
C ALA A 13 -17.05 3.34 -10.41
N GLU A 14 -17.08 2.41 -9.47
CA GLU A 14 -16.30 1.15 -9.52
C GLU A 14 -16.80 0.19 -10.58
N GLN A 15 -18.11 0.04 -10.72
CA GLN A 15 -18.72 -0.91 -11.66
C GLN A 15 -18.82 -0.35 -13.09
N GLY A 16 -18.64 0.95 -13.28
CA GLY A 16 -18.80 1.63 -14.58
C GLY A 16 -20.22 1.49 -15.17
N SER A 17 -21.21 1.04 -14.38
CA SER A 17 -22.58 0.78 -14.81
C SER A 17 -23.54 0.80 -13.62
N VAL A 18 -24.64 1.56 -13.77
CA VAL A 18 -25.70 1.61 -12.75
C VAL A 18 -26.35 0.24 -12.52
N SER A 19 -26.53 -0.54 -13.58
CA SER A 19 -27.12 -1.89 -13.46
C SER A 19 -26.23 -2.84 -12.66
N LYS A 20 -24.90 -2.80 -12.91
CA LYS A 20 -23.93 -3.60 -12.14
C LYS A 20 -23.82 -3.11 -10.70
N ALA A 21 -23.81 -1.78 -10.49
CA ALA A 21 -23.83 -1.20 -9.16
C ALA A 21 -25.07 -1.60 -8.38
N ALA A 22 -26.25 -1.57 -8.99
CA ALA A 22 -27.51 -1.99 -8.41
C ALA A 22 -27.48 -3.46 -7.97
N ALA A 23 -26.93 -4.34 -8.82
CA ALA A 23 -26.73 -5.74 -8.47
C ALA A 23 -25.76 -5.91 -7.28
N LYS A 24 -24.63 -5.16 -7.26
CA LYS A 24 -23.66 -5.19 -6.17
C LYS A 24 -24.26 -4.76 -4.82
N VAL A 25 -25.12 -3.75 -4.82
CA VAL A 25 -25.76 -3.23 -3.60
C VAL A 25 -27.15 -3.82 -3.31
N HIS A 26 -27.54 -4.86 -4.06
CA HIS A 26 -28.80 -5.62 -3.89
C HIS A 26 -30.08 -4.75 -3.93
N VAL A 27 -30.12 -3.76 -4.83
CA VAL A 27 -31.30 -2.91 -5.03
C VAL A 27 -31.68 -2.82 -6.52
N ALA A 28 -32.93 -2.40 -6.79
CA ALA A 28 -33.40 -2.22 -8.16
C ALA A 28 -32.67 -1.06 -8.85
N GLN A 29 -32.24 -1.24 -10.10
CA GLN A 29 -31.55 -0.21 -10.90
C GLN A 29 -32.28 1.15 -10.98
N PRO A 30 -33.65 1.21 -11.12
CA PRO A 30 -34.35 2.50 -11.08
C PRO A 30 -34.20 3.25 -9.76
N SER A 31 -34.04 2.52 -8.65
CA SER A 31 -33.81 3.11 -7.33
C SER A 31 -32.45 3.78 -7.27
N VAL A 32 -31.37 3.07 -7.68
CA VAL A 32 -30.02 3.65 -7.73
C VAL A 32 -29.99 4.90 -8.63
N SER A 33 -30.59 4.83 -9.82
CA SER A 33 -30.67 5.99 -10.74
C SER A 33 -31.38 7.19 -10.13
N ARG A 34 -32.44 6.96 -9.35
CA ARG A 34 -33.18 8.04 -8.65
C ARG A 34 -32.33 8.66 -7.56
N GLN A 35 -31.65 7.84 -6.77
CA GLN A 35 -30.84 8.29 -5.65
C GLN A 35 -29.57 9.05 -6.13
N LEU A 36 -28.96 8.63 -7.23
CA LEU A 36 -27.85 9.37 -7.85
C LEU A 36 -28.29 10.77 -8.32
N ARG A 37 -29.46 10.87 -8.98
CA ARG A 37 -30.02 12.16 -9.36
C ARG A 37 -30.39 13.03 -8.15
N GLN A 38 -30.80 12.42 -7.04
CA GLN A 38 -31.03 13.14 -5.78
C GLN A 38 -29.73 13.68 -5.23
N LEU A 39 -28.64 12.88 -5.24
CA LEU A 39 -27.30 13.31 -4.83
C LEU A 39 -26.81 14.52 -5.64
N GLU A 40 -26.95 14.49 -6.98
CA GLU A 40 -26.58 15.61 -7.83
C GLU A 40 -27.37 16.90 -7.49
N ARG A 41 -28.65 16.76 -7.20
CA ARG A 41 -29.48 17.91 -6.74
C ARG A 41 -29.03 18.42 -5.37
N ASP A 42 -28.73 17.52 -4.44
CA ASP A 42 -28.30 17.90 -3.08
C ASP A 42 -26.94 18.61 -3.10
N LEU A 43 -26.05 18.22 -4.02
CA LEU A 43 -24.72 18.84 -4.22
C LEU A 43 -24.75 20.05 -5.15
N GLY A 44 -25.82 20.23 -5.91
CA GLY A 44 -25.97 21.34 -6.88
C GLY A 44 -25.11 21.20 -8.13
N VAL A 45 -24.48 20.03 -8.35
CA VAL A 45 -23.59 19.78 -9.49
C VAL A 45 -23.83 18.39 -10.10
N PRO A 46 -23.71 18.23 -11.43
CA PRO A 46 -23.75 16.93 -12.07
C PRO A 46 -22.44 16.17 -11.76
N LEU A 47 -22.58 14.87 -11.50
CA LEU A 47 -21.46 13.98 -11.19
C LEU A 47 -21.17 13.00 -12.33
N PHE A 48 -22.17 12.76 -13.19
CA PHE A 48 -22.10 11.79 -14.28
C PHE A 48 -22.37 12.42 -15.62
N GLU A 49 -21.79 11.83 -16.65
CA GLU A 49 -22.08 12.11 -18.04
C GLU A 49 -22.43 10.81 -18.80
N ARG A 50 -23.20 10.93 -19.86
CA ARG A 50 -23.52 9.81 -20.74
C ARG A 50 -22.47 9.72 -21.86
N GLY A 51 -21.68 8.64 -21.84
CA GLY A 51 -20.70 8.36 -22.90
C GLY A 51 -20.88 6.94 -23.44
N ALA A 52 -20.96 6.78 -24.75
CA ALA A 52 -21.06 5.49 -25.44
C ALA A 52 -22.10 4.51 -24.83
N GLY A 53 -23.26 5.02 -24.42
CA GLY A 53 -24.34 4.21 -23.80
C GLY A 53 -24.10 3.83 -22.33
N ARG A 54 -23.04 4.33 -21.71
CA ARG A 54 -22.69 4.08 -20.28
C ARG A 54 -22.74 5.38 -19.48
N LEU A 55 -23.08 5.26 -18.21
CA LEU A 55 -22.97 6.35 -17.25
C LEU A 55 -21.56 6.34 -16.67
N VAL A 56 -20.78 7.39 -16.93
CA VAL A 56 -19.40 7.54 -16.43
C VAL A 56 -19.29 8.81 -15.60
N LEU A 57 -18.39 8.79 -14.62
CA LEU A 57 -18.11 10.00 -13.84
C LEU A 57 -17.55 11.10 -14.76
N ASN A 58 -18.13 12.29 -14.66
CA ASN A 58 -17.55 13.50 -15.25
C ASN A 58 -16.36 14.02 -14.41
N ARG A 59 -15.75 15.14 -14.81
CA ARG A 59 -14.61 15.74 -14.07
C ARG A 59 -14.95 16.05 -12.61
N THR A 60 -16.15 16.59 -12.36
CA THR A 60 -16.63 16.93 -11.00
C THR A 60 -16.84 15.68 -10.17
N GLY A 61 -17.46 14.63 -10.74
CA GLY A 61 -17.66 13.35 -10.07
C GLY A 61 -16.35 12.69 -9.67
N ARG A 62 -15.33 12.72 -10.56
CA ARG A 62 -14.00 12.23 -10.24
C ARG A 62 -13.33 13.01 -9.11
N ALA A 63 -13.47 14.33 -9.10
CA ALA A 63 -12.91 15.19 -8.05
C ALA A 63 -13.59 14.99 -6.68
N LEU A 64 -14.89 14.68 -6.65
CA LEU A 64 -15.65 14.49 -5.41
C LEU A 64 -15.65 13.03 -4.90
N LEU A 65 -15.26 12.06 -5.73
CA LEU A 65 -15.24 10.63 -5.35
C LEU A 65 -14.37 10.32 -4.13
N PRO A 66 -13.15 10.88 -3.99
CA PRO A 66 -12.33 10.67 -2.78
C PRO A 66 -13.03 11.17 -1.52
N GLY A 67 -13.67 12.34 -1.57
CA GLY A 67 -14.45 12.88 -0.46
C GLY A 67 -15.65 12.00 -0.09
N ALA A 68 -16.35 11.43 -1.09
CA ALA A 68 -17.45 10.50 -0.86
C ALA A 68 -16.97 9.21 -0.15
N ARG A 69 -15.82 8.68 -0.56
CA ARG A 69 -15.19 7.53 0.11
C ARG A 69 -14.78 7.85 1.53
N ALA A 70 -14.19 9.01 1.78
CA ALA A 70 -13.79 9.44 3.12
C ALA A 70 -14.99 9.54 4.09
N VAL A 71 -16.13 10.07 3.62
CA VAL A 71 -17.36 10.14 4.43
C VAL A 71 -17.90 8.75 4.75
N LEU A 72 -17.88 7.82 3.79
CA LEU A 72 -18.31 6.44 4.02
C LEU A 72 -17.39 5.74 5.03
N ALA A 73 -16.08 5.86 4.88
CA ALA A 73 -15.10 5.31 5.81
C ALA A 73 -15.29 5.86 7.23
N ALA A 74 -15.55 7.18 7.38
CA ALA A 74 -15.83 7.78 8.68
C ALA A 74 -17.14 7.25 9.30
N ALA A 75 -18.17 6.98 8.48
CA ALA A 75 -19.42 6.42 8.96
C ALA A 75 -19.25 4.95 9.39
N ASP A 76 -18.47 4.17 8.67
CA ASP A 76 -18.17 2.78 9.01
C ASP A 76 -17.32 2.72 10.30
N ALA A 77 -16.31 3.58 10.46
CA ALA A 77 -15.54 3.74 11.70
C ALA A 77 -16.42 4.09 12.91
N LEU A 78 -17.47 4.92 12.72
CA LEU A 78 -18.42 5.21 13.78
C LEU A 78 -19.24 3.97 14.18
N HIS A 79 -19.64 3.14 13.23
CA HIS A 79 -20.34 1.89 13.50
C HIS A 79 -19.44 0.89 14.24
N GLU A 80 -18.17 0.76 13.85
CA GLU A 80 -17.18 -0.07 14.52
C GLU A 80 -16.90 0.44 15.95
N ALA A 81 -16.77 1.76 16.12
CA ALA A 81 -16.64 2.36 17.43
C ALA A 81 -17.83 2.02 18.35
N ALA A 82 -19.05 2.11 17.81
CA ALA A 82 -20.26 1.75 18.55
C ALA A 82 -20.33 0.25 18.88
N ALA A 83 -19.89 -0.61 17.95
CA ALA A 83 -19.78 -2.06 18.17
C ALA A 83 -18.71 -2.39 19.23
N PHE A 84 -17.56 -1.71 19.18
CA PHE A 84 -16.49 -1.82 20.17
C PHE A 84 -16.99 -1.50 21.59
N HIS A 85 -17.69 -0.38 21.77
CA HIS A 85 -18.27 -0.01 23.05
C HIS A 85 -19.31 -1.02 23.55
N ARG A 86 -20.01 -1.69 22.63
CA ARG A 86 -20.98 -2.74 22.97
C ARG A 86 -20.34 -4.06 23.35
N ASN A 87 -19.26 -4.46 22.69
CA ASN A 87 -18.64 -5.78 22.81
C ASN A 87 -17.23 -5.75 23.45
N GLY A 88 -16.64 -4.56 23.65
CA GLY A 88 -15.29 -4.40 24.23
C GLY A 88 -14.16 -4.98 23.38
N ARG A 89 -14.40 -5.33 22.10
CA ARG A 89 -13.42 -5.92 21.17
C ARG A 89 -13.57 -5.35 19.76
N ILE A 90 -12.45 -5.26 19.05
CA ILE A 90 -12.43 -5.05 17.59
C ILE A 90 -12.61 -6.43 16.96
N GLU A 91 -13.64 -6.60 16.14
CA GLU A 91 -13.91 -7.85 15.45
C GLU A 91 -13.09 -7.95 14.14
N HIS A 92 -12.86 -6.82 13.46
CA HIS A 92 -12.14 -6.72 12.19
C HIS A 92 -11.05 -5.66 12.25
N LEU A 93 -9.94 -5.94 11.60
CA LEU A 93 -8.78 -5.05 11.46
C LEU A 93 -8.35 -5.01 10.00
N THR A 94 -8.47 -3.87 9.34
CA THR A 94 -7.98 -3.69 7.97
C THR A 94 -6.54 -3.19 7.99
N ILE A 95 -5.61 -4.01 7.47
CA ILE A 95 -4.21 -3.65 7.29
C ILE A 95 -3.96 -3.28 5.82
N ALA A 96 -3.50 -2.06 5.58
CA ALA A 96 -3.03 -1.64 4.26
C ALA A 96 -1.51 -1.67 4.20
N ALA A 97 -0.97 -2.22 3.11
CA ALA A 97 0.46 -2.19 2.83
C ALA A 97 0.72 -2.42 1.34
N PRO A 98 1.94 -2.11 0.84
CA PRO A 98 2.37 -2.57 -0.47
C PRO A 98 2.28 -4.08 -0.60
N THR A 99 1.99 -4.57 -1.81
CA THR A 99 1.76 -6.01 -2.08
C THR A 99 2.90 -6.89 -1.56
N VAL A 100 4.15 -6.46 -1.69
CA VAL A 100 5.31 -7.19 -1.17
C VAL A 100 5.26 -7.30 0.37
N THR A 101 4.97 -6.20 1.05
CA THR A 101 4.85 -6.18 2.52
C THR A 101 3.69 -7.07 3.00
N LEU A 102 2.57 -7.09 2.26
CA LEU A 102 1.46 -8.00 2.54
C LEU A 102 1.88 -9.47 2.43
N THR A 103 2.67 -9.80 1.41
CA THR A 103 3.11 -11.19 1.15
C THR A 103 4.20 -11.65 2.10
N ASP A 104 5.24 -10.85 2.27
CA ASP A 104 6.47 -11.28 2.93
C ASP A 104 6.45 -11.01 4.45
N ILE A 105 5.59 -10.09 4.92
CA ILE A 105 5.52 -9.69 6.33
C ILE A 105 4.13 -9.92 6.94
N VAL A 106 3.08 -9.31 6.36
CA VAL A 106 1.75 -9.33 6.99
C VAL A 106 1.14 -10.74 6.98
N SER A 107 1.20 -11.45 5.85
CA SER A 107 0.60 -12.79 5.74
C SER A 107 1.25 -13.80 6.70
N PRO A 108 2.59 -13.90 6.80
CA PRO A 108 3.22 -14.77 7.80
C PRO A 108 2.90 -14.35 9.25
N PHE A 109 2.83 -13.05 9.55
CA PHE A 109 2.43 -12.57 10.87
C PHE A 109 1.00 -12.95 11.21
N VAL A 110 0.05 -12.76 10.28
CA VAL A 110 -1.36 -13.15 10.48
C VAL A 110 -1.49 -14.65 10.77
N ALA A 111 -0.66 -15.49 10.16
CA ALA A 111 -0.63 -16.92 10.44
C ALA A 111 -0.24 -17.26 11.90
N THR A 112 0.34 -16.32 12.64
CA THR A 112 0.68 -16.47 14.07
C THR A 112 -0.39 -15.94 15.02
N MET A 113 -1.44 -15.31 14.50
CA MET A 113 -2.51 -14.73 15.31
C MET A 113 -3.41 -15.82 15.90
N SER A 114 -3.96 -15.53 17.07
CA SER A 114 -4.87 -16.42 17.79
C SER A 114 -6.34 -16.20 17.39
N PRO A 115 -7.24 -17.14 17.67
CA PRO A 115 -8.69 -16.94 17.46
C PRO A 115 -9.29 -15.78 18.27
N ASP A 116 -8.59 -15.29 19.30
CA ASP A 116 -8.98 -14.13 20.10
C ASP A 116 -8.56 -12.80 19.50
N ASP A 117 -7.68 -12.82 18.49
CA ASP A 117 -7.25 -11.62 17.75
C ASP A 117 -8.34 -11.19 16.76
N PRO A 118 -8.33 -9.92 16.30
CA PRO A 118 -9.23 -9.47 15.25
C PRO A 118 -9.05 -10.27 13.95
N ILE A 119 -10.13 -10.45 13.21
CA ILE A 119 -10.07 -10.95 11.84
C ILE A 119 -9.38 -9.88 10.98
N VAL A 120 -8.28 -10.27 10.33
CA VAL A 120 -7.51 -9.34 9.51
C VAL A 120 -8.01 -9.34 8.08
N ASP A 121 -8.47 -8.17 7.62
CA ASP A 121 -8.67 -7.86 6.21
C ASP A 121 -7.43 -7.12 5.67
N VAL A 122 -7.11 -7.31 4.39
CA VAL A 122 -5.95 -6.67 3.78
C VAL A 122 -6.34 -5.78 2.59
N LEU A 123 -5.65 -4.64 2.49
CA LEU A 123 -5.80 -3.69 1.39
C LEU A 123 -4.43 -3.51 0.70
N GLY A 124 -4.31 -3.96 -0.55
CA GLY A 124 -3.14 -3.69 -1.38
C GLY A 124 -3.04 -2.19 -1.70
N ALA A 125 -1.89 -1.59 -1.40
CA ALA A 125 -1.71 -0.15 -1.41
C ALA A 125 -0.35 0.26 -2.01
N ASP A 126 0.01 -0.34 -3.15
CA ASP A 126 1.24 -0.03 -3.87
C ASP A 126 1.28 1.45 -4.28
N GLY A 127 2.37 2.14 -3.94
CA GLY A 127 2.59 3.54 -4.27
C GLY A 127 1.82 4.56 -3.42
N LEU A 128 0.98 4.13 -2.47
CA LEU A 128 0.30 5.03 -1.53
C LEU A 128 1.18 5.34 -0.31
N ASP A 129 1.04 6.56 0.22
CA ASP A 129 1.61 6.86 1.52
C ASP A 129 0.70 6.36 2.68
N PRO A 130 1.20 6.27 3.92
CA PRO A 130 0.42 5.75 5.05
C PRO A 130 -0.87 6.51 5.33
N VAL A 131 -0.92 7.83 5.09
CA VAL A 131 -2.13 8.63 5.31
C VAL A 131 -3.17 8.35 4.24
N GLU A 132 -2.74 8.20 2.98
CA GLU A 132 -3.61 7.80 1.88
C GLU A 132 -4.19 6.41 2.12
N MET A 133 -3.39 5.47 2.66
CA MET A 133 -3.86 4.13 3.05
C MET A 133 -4.96 4.19 4.11
N LEU A 134 -4.77 5.01 5.17
CA LEU A 134 -5.78 5.23 6.21
C LEU A 134 -7.05 5.87 5.64
N HIS A 135 -6.92 6.85 4.74
CA HIS A 135 -8.06 7.47 4.06
C HIS A 135 -8.77 6.51 3.08
N ALA A 136 -8.08 5.48 2.60
CA ALA A 136 -8.67 4.42 1.79
C ALA A 136 -9.48 3.40 2.62
N GLY A 137 -9.45 3.51 3.95
CA GLY A 137 -10.26 2.69 4.86
C GLY A 137 -9.45 1.67 5.68
N ALA A 138 -8.12 1.78 5.71
CA ALA A 138 -7.30 0.96 6.59
C ALA A 138 -7.36 1.48 8.03
N ASP A 139 -7.31 0.58 9.00
CA ASP A 139 -7.12 0.89 10.41
C ASP A 139 -5.64 1.04 10.74
N LEU A 140 -4.81 0.18 10.13
CA LEU A 140 -3.36 0.15 10.28
C LEU A 140 -2.72 0.20 8.89
N ALA A 141 -1.91 1.23 8.64
CA ALA A 141 -1.14 1.37 7.42
C ALA A 141 0.31 0.98 7.67
N ILE A 142 0.87 0.11 6.83
CA ILE A 142 2.29 -0.26 6.89
C ILE A 142 2.98 0.28 5.66
N GLY A 143 3.94 1.15 5.85
CA GLY A 143 4.66 1.82 4.78
C GLY A 143 6.03 2.29 5.23
N THR A 144 6.76 2.93 4.34
CA THR A 144 8.14 3.35 4.57
C THR A 144 8.29 4.86 4.74
N ARG A 145 7.22 5.63 4.55
CA ARG A 145 7.19 7.07 4.83
C ARG A 145 6.67 7.32 6.25
N ARG A 146 7.32 8.25 6.95
CA ARG A 146 6.85 8.69 8.27
C ARG A 146 5.59 9.54 8.10
N PRO A 147 4.50 9.24 8.81
CA PRO A 147 3.30 10.04 8.72
C PRO A 147 3.49 11.41 9.41
N PRO A 148 2.76 12.46 8.97
CA PRO A 148 2.70 13.72 9.68
C PRO A 148 1.85 13.59 10.95
N ALA A 149 1.97 14.56 11.87
CA ALA A 149 0.99 14.70 12.95
C ALA A 149 -0.42 14.91 12.37
N PRO A 150 -1.50 14.40 13.00
CA PRO A 150 -1.55 13.81 14.34
C PRO A 150 -1.41 12.27 14.39
N TYR A 151 -1.05 11.62 13.30
CA TYR A 151 -0.97 10.16 13.23
C TYR A 151 0.12 9.60 14.13
N ALA A 152 -0.16 8.48 14.78
CA ALA A 152 0.81 7.70 15.53
C ALA A 152 1.59 6.79 14.60
N ALA A 153 2.84 6.52 14.95
CA ALA A 153 3.72 5.65 14.18
C ALA A 153 4.57 4.77 15.09
N ARG A 154 4.75 3.50 14.66
CA ARG A 154 5.66 2.54 15.27
C ARG A 154 6.67 2.09 14.23
N HIS A 155 7.95 2.29 14.49
CA HIS A 155 9.00 1.68 13.67
C HIS A 155 8.91 0.15 13.80
N LEU A 156 8.85 -0.54 12.66
CA LEU A 156 8.75 -2.01 12.61
C LEU A 156 10.12 -2.63 12.34
N ALA A 157 10.80 -2.16 11.29
CA ALA A 157 12.11 -2.68 10.89
C ALA A 157 12.85 -1.68 10.00
N THR A 158 14.15 -1.87 9.90
CA THR A 158 15.00 -1.27 8.86
C THR A 158 15.31 -2.37 7.84
N LEU A 159 14.75 -2.25 6.65
CA LEU A 159 14.88 -3.24 5.58
C LEU A 159 15.98 -2.81 4.62
N PRO A 160 16.98 -3.65 4.33
CA PRO A 160 17.98 -3.34 3.33
C PRO A 160 17.35 -3.29 1.94
N VAL A 161 17.88 -2.41 1.10
CA VAL A 161 17.65 -2.44 -0.35
C VAL A 161 18.77 -3.27 -0.95
N TRP A 162 18.40 -4.38 -1.57
CA TRP A 162 19.33 -5.36 -2.10
C TRP A 162 19.60 -5.15 -3.57
N ALA A 163 20.82 -5.47 -4.01
CA ALA A 163 21.16 -5.73 -5.40
C ALA A 163 21.12 -7.24 -5.65
N TYR A 164 20.20 -7.72 -6.46
CA TYR A 164 20.02 -9.13 -6.76
C TYR A 164 20.68 -9.51 -8.08
N VAL A 165 21.49 -10.56 -8.04
CA VAL A 165 22.17 -11.12 -9.21
C VAL A 165 21.97 -12.64 -9.31
N PRO A 166 22.04 -13.24 -10.52
CA PRO A 166 22.06 -14.70 -10.67
C PRO A 166 23.26 -15.36 -9.99
N ASN A 167 23.12 -16.65 -9.65
CA ASN A 167 24.18 -17.44 -8.99
C ASN A 167 25.50 -17.52 -9.81
N ASP A 168 25.42 -17.45 -11.11
CA ASP A 168 26.56 -17.50 -12.05
C ASP A 168 27.14 -16.12 -12.37
N ASP A 169 26.59 -15.04 -11.78
CA ASP A 169 27.07 -13.67 -11.96
C ASP A 169 28.45 -13.50 -11.30
N PRO A 170 29.38 -12.74 -11.91
CA PRO A 170 30.68 -12.44 -11.30
C PRO A 170 30.60 -11.79 -9.91
N TRP A 171 29.50 -11.15 -9.57
CA TRP A 171 29.26 -10.56 -8.25
C TRP A 171 28.69 -11.55 -7.22
N ALA A 172 28.22 -12.73 -7.63
CA ALA A 172 27.54 -13.66 -6.72
C ALA A 172 28.39 -14.11 -5.51
N ALA A 173 29.71 -14.13 -5.65
CA ALA A 173 30.64 -14.45 -4.56
C ALA A 173 30.87 -13.28 -3.58
N ARG A 174 30.33 -12.10 -3.86
CA ARG A 174 30.51 -10.90 -3.02
C ARG A 174 29.36 -10.81 -2.01
N LYS A 175 29.58 -10.01 -0.97
CA LYS A 175 28.53 -9.67 0.01
C LYS A 175 28.01 -8.23 -0.13
N ARG A 176 28.81 -7.37 -0.79
CA ARG A 176 28.57 -5.93 -0.82
C ARG A 176 29.04 -5.32 -2.14
N LEU A 177 28.33 -4.30 -2.58
CA LEU A 177 28.66 -3.47 -3.76
C LEU A 177 28.64 -2.00 -3.34
N THR A 178 29.48 -1.19 -3.94
CA THR A 178 29.39 0.28 -3.87
C THR A 178 28.37 0.80 -4.88
N ILE A 179 27.89 2.04 -4.68
CA ILE A 179 27.00 2.71 -5.65
C ILE A 179 27.64 2.81 -7.03
N ASP A 180 28.95 3.15 -7.11
CA ASP A 180 29.66 3.28 -8.40
C ASP A 180 29.71 1.97 -9.17
N GLU A 181 29.97 0.87 -8.48
CA GLU A 181 29.94 -0.46 -9.09
C GLU A 181 28.52 -0.78 -9.57
N LEU A 182 27.51 -0.54 -8.75
CA LEU A 182 26.12 -0.85 -9.05
C LEU A 182 25.64 -0.13 -10.32
N VAL A 183 25.87 1.20 -10.42
CA VAL A 183 25.40 2.00 -11.56
C VAL A 183 26.21 1.76 -12.86
N SER A 184 27.34 1.06 -12.77
CA SER A 184 28.11 0.67 -13.95
C SER A 184 27.42 -0.37 -14.84
N ARG A 185 26.39 -1.05 -14.31
CA ARG A 185 25.62 -2.10 -15.00
C ARG A 185 24.16 -1.68 -15.22
N PRO A 186 23.46 -2.29 -16.19
CA PRO A 186 22.01 -2.12 -16.33
C PRO A 186 21.28 -2.54 -15.05
N LEU A 187 20.38 -1.71 -14.57
CA LEU A 187 19.57 -1.96 -13.38
C LEU A 187 18.11 -2.21 -13.73
N VAL A 188 17.46 -3.01 -12.90
CA VAL A 188 16.02 -3.18 -12.88
C VAL A 188 15.51 -2.72 -11.51
N ALA A 189 14.69 -1.68 -11.48
CA ALA A 189 14.20 -1.09 -10.23
C ALA A 189 12.70 -0.81 -10.31
N LEU A 190 12.12 -0.44 -9.18
CA LEU A 190 10.71 -0.05 -9.12
C LEU A 190 10.49 1.37 -9.70
N PRO A 191 9.25 1.78 -10.00
CA PRO A 191 8.92 3.15 -10.36
C PRO A 191 9.33 4.15 -9.27
N ALA A 192 9.55 5.41 -9.64
CA ALA A 192 10.04 6.47 -8.76
C ALA A 192 9.13 6.79 -7.56
N THR A 193 7.89 6.32 -7.55
CA THR A 193 6.94 6.45 -6.43
C THR A 193 7.23 5.51 -5.26
N PHE A 194 8.09 4.51 -5.45
CA PHE A 194 8.45 3.54 -4.42
C PHE A 194 9.67 4.02 -3.62
N THR A 195 9.62 3.89 -2.30
CA THR A 195 10.68 4.38 -1.41
C THR A 195 12.03 3.67 -1.58
N ALA A 196 12.05 2.40 -1.95
CA ALA A 196 13.29 1.71 -2.30
C ALA A 196 13.96 2.35 -3.52
N ARG A 197 13.16 2.78 -4.52
CA ARG A 197 13.67 3.53 -5.67
C ARG A 197 14.07 4.96 -5.28
N GLU A 198 13.29 5.66 -4.48
CA GLU A 198 13.66 7.00 -3.97
C GLU A 198 15.01 6.96 -3.21
N ALA A 199 15.20 5.92 -2.37
CA ALA A 199 16.45 5.72 -1.65
C ALA A 199 17.63 5.46 -2.61
N LEU A 200 17.42 4.63 -3.64
CA LEU A 200 18.43 4.39 -4.68
C LEU A 200 18.77 5.66 -5.44
N ASP A 201 17.77 6.42 -5.90
CA ASP A 201 17.97 7.66 -6.64
C ASP A 201 18.74 8.69 -5.80
N ALA A 202 18.38 8.85 -4.53
CA ALA A 202 19.08 9.74 -3.60
C ALA A 202 20.54 9.32 -3.39
N ALA A 203 20.82 8.02 -3.28
CA ALA A 203 22.16 7.49 -3.13
C ALA A 203 23.01 7.73 -4.39
N VAL A 204 22.45 7.51 -5.59
CA VAL A 204 23.13 7.74 -6.85
C VAL A 204 23.45 9.23 -7.05
N VAL A 205 22.48 10.10 -6.80
CA VAL A 205 22.67 11.56 -6.91
C VAL A 205 23.67 12.05 -5.85
N GLY A 206 23.56 11.57 -4.61
CA GLY A 206 24.48 11.94 -3.52
C GLY A 206 25.94 11.54 -3.80
N ASN A 207 26.14 10.49 -4.58
CA ASN A 207 27.47 10.05 -5.04
C ASN A 207 27.92 10.73 -6.36
N GLY A 208 27.14 11.66 -6.90
CA GLY A 208 27.47 12.37 -8.16
C GLY A 208 27.35 11.48 -9.42
N GLY A 209 26.69 10.31 -9.29
CA GLY A 209 26.53 9.32 -10.35
C GLY A 209 25.25 9.50 -11.17
N SER A 210 25.13 8.64 -12.17
CA SER A 210 23.89 8.45 -12.95
C SER A 210 23.77 7.00 -13.39
N PHE A 211 22.56 6.54 -13.66
CA PHE A 211 22.35 5.18 -14.15
C PHE A 211 22.91 4.99 -15.57
N SER A 212 23.66 3.91 -15.81
CA SER A 212 24.08 3.52 -17.15
C SER A 212 22.89 3.08 -18.02
N ALA A 213 21.98 2.30 -17.44
CA ALA A 213 20.69 1.93 -18.00
C ALA A 213 19.75 1.52 -16.84
N LEU A 214 18.46 1.85 -16.97
CA LEU A 214 17.45 1.54 -15.97
C LEU A 214 16.19 1.03 -16.64
N VAL A 215 15.71 -0.13 -16.20
CA VAL A 215 14.42 -0.71 -16.58
C VAL A 215 13.49 -0.63 -15.37
N GLU A 216 12.29 -0.13 -15.56
CA GLU A 216 11.28 -0.10 -14.49
C GLU A 216 10.43 -1.36 -14.52
N ALA A 217 10.29 -2.00 -13.38
CA ALA A 217 9.44 -3.17 -13.15
C ALA A 217 8.27 -2.79 -12.23
N ALA A 218 7.08 -3.31 -12.49
CA ALA A 218 5.87 -2.97 -11.76
C ALA A 218 5.91 -3.32 -10.26
N ASN A 219 6.69 -4.36 -9.88
CA ASN A 219 6.90 -4.78 -8.48
C ASN A 219 8.23 -5.54 -8.36
N GLY A 220 8.65 -5.83 -7.13
CA GLY A 220 9.94 -6.47 -6.86
C GLY A 220 10.03 -7.90 -7.37
N THR A 221 8.95 -8.66 -7.37
CA THR A 221 8.93 -10.01 -7.95
C THR A 221 9.26 -9.98 -9.45
N ILE A 222 8.68 -9.04 -10.21
CA ILE A 222 8.98 -8.86 -11.63
C ILE A 222 10.42 -8.35 -11.82
N ALA A 223 10.89 -7.43 -10.96
CA ALA A 223 12.27 -6.97 -11.01
C ALA A 223 13.27 -8.12 -10.86
N GLN A 224 13.05 -8.99 -9.85
CA GLN A 224 13.88 -10.16 -9.62
C GLN A 224 13.78 -11.18 -10.78
N ALA A 225 12.58 -11.41 -11.34
CA ALA A 225 12.43 -12.29 -12.52
C ALA A 225 13.21 -11.77 -13.75
N LEU A 226 13.21 -10.44 -13.96
CA LEU A 226 14.00 -9.82 -15.01
C LEU A 226 15.52 -9.99 -14.75
N ALA A 227 15.97 -9.86 -13.52
CA ALA A 227 17.37 -10.11 -13.16
C ALA A 227 17.75 -11.59 -13.37
N ALA A 228 16.90 -12.53 -12.96
CA ALA A 228 17.10 -13.96 -13.19
C ALA A 228 17.19 -14.31 -14.69
N SER A 229 16.54 -13.53 -15.56
CA SER A 229 16.61 -13.67 -17.02
C SER A 229 17.79 -12.92 -17.67
N GLY A 230 18.70 -12.34 -16.86
CA GLY A 230 19.89 -11.64 -17.34
C GLY A 230 19.65 -10.22 -17.88
N ARG A 231 18.51 -9.59 -17.55
CA ARG A 231 18.16 -8.24 -18.04
C ARG A 231 18.81 -7.10 -17.26
N GLY A 232 19.50 -7.40 -16.16
CA GLY A 232 20.20 -6.42 -15.32
C GLY A 232 20.25 -6.86 -13.87
N VAL A 233 20.69 -5.99 -13.00
CA VAL A 233 20.71 -6.20 -11.53
C VAL A 233 19.41 -5.67 -10.95
N ALA A 234 18.62 -6.51 -10.25
CA ALA A 234 17.41 -6.02 -9.60
C ALA A 234 17.75 -5.31 -8.30
N VAL A 235 17.17 -4.10 -8.11
CA VAL A 235 17.39 -3.29 -6.90
C VAL A 235 16.04 -3.08 -6.20
N VAL A 236 15.80 -3.87 -5.15
CA VAL A 236 14.54 -3.92 -4.43
C VAL A 236 14.74 -4.28 -2.95
N SER A 237 13.74 -4.05 -2.10
CA SER A 237 13.76 -4.41 -0.67
C SER A 237 13.00 -5.71 -0.35
N ASP A 238 12.59 -6.44 -1.37
CA ASP A 238 11.84 -7.69 -1.27
C ASP A 238 12.75 -8.85 -0.86
N ASP A 239 12.18 -9.90 -0.27
CA ASP A 239 12.90 -11.14 0.02
C ASP A 239 13.39 -11.83 -1.27
N PRO A 240 14.50 -12.61 -1.21
CA PRO A 240 15.09 -13.24 -2.40
C PRO A 240 14.14 -14.26 -3.03
N ARG A 241 14.04 -14.21 -4.37
CA ARG A 241 13.27 -15.13 -5.22
C ARG A 241 14.15 -15.61 -6.37
N PHE A 242 13.73 -16.70 -7.02
CA PHE A 242 14.39 -17.21 -8.23
C PHE A 242 15.86 -17.58 -8.02
N ASP A 243 16.25 -18.04 -6.83
CA ASP A 243 17.62 -18.40 -6.43
C ASP A 243 18.66 -17.28 -6.67
N LEU A 244 18.20 -16.02 -6.65
CA LEU A 244 19.08 -14.85 -6.78
C LEU A 244 19.87 -14.62 -5.50
N ILE A 245 21.09 -14.11 -5.65
CA ILE A 245 21.97 -13.74 -4.56
C ILE A 245 21.76 -12.28 -4.17
N PRO A 246 21.37 -11.99 -2.91
CA PRO A 246 21.26 -10.63 -2.40
C PRO A 246 22.65 -10.06 -2.06
N LEU A 247 22.95 -8.87 -2.55
CA LEU A 247 24.16 -8.13 -2.24
C LEU A 247 23.79 -6.81 -1.56
N THR A 248 24.45 -6.49 -0.46
CA THR A 248 24.26 -5.21 0.23
C THR A 248 24.80 -4.06 -0.63
N ILE A 249 24.05 -2.99 -0.76
CA ILE A 249 24.50 -1.76 -1.41
C ILE A 249 25.07 -0.84 -0.34
N ASP A 250 26.37 -0.55 -0.45
CA ASP A 250 27.12 0.27 0.52
C ASP A 250 27.04 1.76 0.16
N ILE A 251 26.65 2.55 1.16
CA ILE A 251 26.65 4.02 1.08
C ILE A 251 27.46 4.57 2.25
N GLY A 252 28.74 4.87 2.01
CA GLY A 252 29.61 5.47 3.02
C GLY A 252 29.83 4.60 4.27
N GLY A 253 29.75 3.26 4.14
CA GLY A 253 29.91 2.29 5.22
C GLY A 253 28.60 1.74 5.80
N GLU A 254 27.46 2.32 5.42
CA GLU A 254 26.12 1.83 5.82
C GLU A 254 25.42 1.15 4.63
N ALA A 255 24.48 0.24 4.94
CA ALA A 255 23.67 -0.39 3.92
C ALA A 255 22.56 0.56 3.45
N LEU A 256 22.31 0.62 2.15
CA LEU A 256 21.11 1.27 1.62
C LEU A 256 19.88 0.57 2.19
N ALA A 257 19.00 1.31 2.83
CA ALA A 257 17.86 0.76 3.54
C ALA A 257 16.62 1.66 3.47
N VAL A 258 15.46 1.06 3.75
CA VAL A 258 14.19 1.74 3.98
C VAL A 258 13.65 1.39 5.37
N HIS A 259 12.89 2.30 5.98
CA HIS A 259 12.38 2.14 7.34
C HIS A 259 10.90 1.78 7.31
N LEU A 260 10.58 0.53 7.59
CA LEU A 260 9.20 0.08 7.67
C LEU A 260 8.54 0.59 8.96
N THR A 261 7.35 1.12 8.83
CA THR A 261 6.61 1.78 9.92
C THR A 261 5.14 1.41 9.85
N ALA A 262 4.54 1.05 10.99
CA ALA A 262 3.09 0.96 11.14
C ALA A 262 2.54 2.32 11.58
N THR A 263 1.42 2.73 11.00
CA THR A 263 0.80 4.04 11.19
C THR A 263 -0.70 3.89 11.43
N TRP A 264 -1.27 4.64 12.39
CA TRP A 264 -2.70 4.65 12.69
C TRP A 264 -3.15 6.01 13.24
N ASP A 265 -4.48 6.24 13.30
CA ASP A 265 -5.03 7.41 13.98
C ASP A 265 -5.10 7.15 15.50
N PRO A 266 -4.31 7.87 16.34
CA PRO A 266 -4.31 7.67 17.78
C PRO A 266 -5.60 8.16 18.48
N ARG A 267 -6.46 8.88 17.77
CA ARG A 267 -7.74 9.39 18.28
C ARG A 267 -8.87 8.37 18.11
N GLY A 268 -8.64 7.33 17.30
CA GLY A 268 -9.61 6.26 17.06
C GLY A 268 -9.79 5.39 18.31
N VAL A 269 -10.98 4.83 18.47
CA VAL A 269 -11.31 3.92 19.58
C VAL A 269 -10.45 2.65 19.58
N ALA A 270 -9.94 2.26 18.42
CA ALA A 270 -9.07 1.12 18.21
C ALA A 270 -7.59 1.39 18.53
N ALA A 271 -7.20 2.63 18.85
CA ALA A 271 -5.79 3.04 18.93
C ALA A 271 -4.92 2.14 19.83
N THR A 272 -5.43 1.69 20.97
CA THR A 272 -4.71 0.79 21.88
C THR A 272 -4.49 -0.58 21.26
N THR A 273 -5.49 -1.14 20.57
CA THR A 273 -5.37 -2.43 19.88
C THR A 273 -4.40 -2.31 18.70
N LEU A 274 -4.49 -1.24 17.92
CA LEU A 274 -3.59 -0.98 16.79
C LEU A 274 -2.14 -0.83 17.24
N ALA A 275 -1.90 -0.11 18.35
CA ALA A 275 -0.58 -0.01 18.97
C ALA A 275 -0.05 -1.39 19.42
N SER A 276 -0.91 -2.22 20.01
CA SER A 276 -0.56 -3.59 20.44
C SER A 276 -0.21 -4.47 19.23
N VAL A 277 -1.02 -4.45 18.18
CA VAL A 277 -0.74 -5.18 16.93
C VAL A 277 0.57 -4.70 16.30
N GLY A 278 0.81 -3.39 16.23
CA GLY A 278 2.04 -2.82 15.72
C GLY A 278 3.29 -3.25 16.51
N ASN A 279 3.19 -3.33 17.85
CA ASN A 279 4.27 -3.83 18.69
C ASN A 279 4.54 -5.31 18.45
N ARG A 280 3.51 -6.15 18.43
CA ARG A 280 3.63 -7.60 18.14
C ARG A 280 4.22 -7.85 16.76
N LEU A 281 3.80 -7.06 15.76
CA LEU A 281 4.35 -7.14 14.41
C LEU A 281 5.85 -6.78 14.40
N ALA A 282 6.27 -5.72 15.12
CA ALA A 282 7.68 -5.35 15.23
C ALA A 282 8.51 -6.45 15.90
N GLU A 283 8.00 -7.05 16.97
CA GLU A 283 8.64 -8.18 17.67
C GLU A 283 8.74 -9.41 16.76
N TRP A 284 7.67 -9.71 16.02
CA TRP A 284 7.66 -10.82 15.08
C TRP A 284 8.71 -10.64 13.97
N ILE A 285 8.77 -9.43 13.37
CA ILE A 285 9.77 -9.12 12.33
C ILE A 285 11.18 -9.29 12.87
N ALA A 286 11.46 -8.77 14.08
CA ALA A 286 12.78 -8.90 14.69
C ALA A 286 13.21 -10.38 14.81
N HIS A 287 12.29 -11.30 15.17
CA HIS A 287 12.59 -12.73 15.25
C HIS A 287 12.68 -13.43 13.90
N ALA A 288 11.92 -12.99 12.92
CA ALA A 288 11.86 -13.64 11.60
C ALA A 288 13.08 -13.30 10.72
N TYR A 289 13.72 -12.16 10.99
CA TYR A 289 14.83 -11.62 10.18
C TYR A 289 16.16 -11.52 10.98
N GLU A 290 16.25 -12.13 12.18
CA GLU A 290 17.51 -12.38 12.88
C GLU A 290 18.28 -13.55 12.21
#